data_612be41b7e873fdbee13da2ecfd6af66
#
_entry.id   612be41b7e873fdbee13da2ecfd6af66
#
_cell.length_a   1.000
_cell.length_b   1.000
_cell.length_c   1.000
_cell.angle_alpha   90.00
_cell.angle_beta   90.00
_cell.angle_gamma   90.00
#
_symmetry.space_group_name_H-M   'P 1'
#
loop_
_entity.id
_entity.type
_entity.pdbx_description
1 polymer ?
#
loop_
_entity_poly.entity_id
_entity_poly.type
_entity_poly.pdbx_seq_one_letter_code
_entity_poly.pdbx_strand_id
1 'polypeptide(L)'
;MFHVGELIRAFLSVDIEDQDLLAQISETQNRLDTSSAKMKIVEIENVHFTLRFLGDTSVSTIKEIESSLSQIKFKPFNIEVFGVGAFPNNRRPRVIWIGVTQNADSVVKLKKEIDSRLKTFGYQPEGKKFTPHATIARVRYIEDAERLTGNLGELNNAQIGTMTVSKFNMKKSTLTPSGPIYETLWHVP
;
A
#
# COMPACT_ATOMS: atom_id res chain seq x y z
N MET A 1 10.78 25.49 0.60
CA MET A 1 10.81 26.07 1.95
C MET A 1 9.42 25.83 2.57
N PHE A 2 9.29 24.92 3.53
CA PHE A 2 8.00 24.64 4.15
C PHE A 2 7.71 25.67 5.24
N HIS A 3 6.49 26.18 5.28
CA HIS A 3 6.06 27.12 6.33
C HIS A 3 5.78 26.38 7.65
N VAL A 4 6.14 26.96 8.77
CA VAL A 4 5.74 26.47 10.10
C VAL A 4 4.22 26.52 10.19
N GLY A 5 3.57 25.34 10.27
CA GLY A 5 2.10 25.21 10.25
C GLY A 5 1.52 24.54 9.01
N GLU A 6 2.33 24.25 7.98
CA GLU A 6 1.88 23.49 6.81
C GLU A 6 1.59 22.04 7.21
N LEU A 7 0.38 21.56 6.87
CA LEU A 7 -0.03 20.17 7.05
C LEU A 7 0.23 19.39 5.75
N ILE A 8 0.79 18.22 5.89
CA ILE A 8 1.06 17.30 4.78
C ILE A 8 0.27 16.02 5.03
N ARG A 9 -0.53 15.60 4.05
CA ARG A 9 -1.15 14.30 4.07
C ARG A 9 -0.08 13.23 3.82
N ALA A 10 0.30 12.51 4.87
CA ALA A 10 1.45 11.62 4.86
C ALA A 10 1.08 10.16 5.14
N PHE A 11 1.93 9.25 4.64
CA PHE A 11 1.84 7.82 4.92
C PHE A 11 3.22 7.16 4.77
N LEU A 12 3.38 5.99 5.38
CA LEU A 12 4.57 5.15 5.25
C LEU A 12 4.27 3.98 4.32
N SER A 13 5.20 3.67 3.43
CA SER A 13 5.06 2.61 2.43
C SER A 13 6.34 1.84 2.17
N VAL A 14 6.19 0.64 1.61
CA VAL A 14 7.22 -0.04 0.82
C VAL A 14 6.82 0.12 -0.63
N ASP A 15 7.65 0.81 -1.40
CA ASP A 15 7.40 1.07 -2.82
C ASP A 15 7.88 -0.13 -3.66
N ILE A 16 7.23 -0.35 -4.79
CA ILE A 16 7.60 -1.38 -5.76
C ILE A 16 8.40 -0.68 -6.85
N GLU A 17 9.70 -0.96 -6.92
CA GLU A 17 10.63 -0.32 -7.85
C GLU A 17 11.11 -1.28 -8.97
N ASP A 18 10.92 -2.58 -8.78
CA ASP A 18 11.29 -3.61 -9.77
C ASP A 18 10.38 -3.54 -11.00
N GLN A 19 10.96 -3.29 -12.16
CA GLN A 19 10.23 -3.08 -13.41
C GLN A 19 9.54 -4.35 -13.91
N ASP A 20 10.14 -5.52 -13.71
CA ASP A 20 9.55 -6.80 -14.12
C ASP A 20 8.35 -7.11 -13.23
N LEU A 21 8.43 -6.86 -11.93
CA LEU A 21 7.30 -7.00 -11.02
C LEU A 21 6.18 -6.01 -11.36
N LEU A 22 6.50 -4.75 -11.66
CA LEU A 22 5.51 -3.76 -12.09
C LEU A 22 4.80 -4.19 -13.38
N ALA A 23 5.53 -4.78 -14.33
CA ALA A 23 4.91 -5.32 -15.55
C ALA A 23 3.94 -6.48 -15.24
N GLN A 24 4.30 -7.39 -14.34
CA GLN A 24 3.42 -8.50 -13.90
C GLN A 24 2.18 -7.99 -13.13
N ILE A 25 2.34 -6.94 -12.33
CA ILE A 25 1.21 -6.29 -11.67
C ILE A 25 0.27 -5.65 -12.69
N SER A 26 0.81 -4.95 -13.70
CA SER A 26 0.02 -4.36 -14.79
C SER A 26 -0.74 -5.44 -15.57
N GLU A 27 -0.10 -6.58 -15.86
CA GLU A 27 -0.77 -7.72 -16.48
C GLU A 27 -1.90 -8.27 -15.60
N THR A 28 -1.67 -8.36 -14.30
CA THR A 28 -2.71 -8.77 -13.33
C THR A 28 -3.88 -7.78 -13.31
N GLN A 29 -3.61 -6.46 -13.37
CA GLN A 29 -4.64 -5.43 -13.49
C GLN A 29 -5.47 -5.60 -14.78
N ASN A 30 -4.83 -5.93 -15.90
CA ASN A 30 -5.51 -6.15 -17.17
C ASN A 30 -6.43 -7.38 -17.18
N ARG A 31 -6.24 -8.32 -16.25
CA ARG A 31 -7.09 -9.49 -16.06
C ARG A 31 -8.34 -9.22 -15.22
N LEU A 32 -8.45 -8.04 -14.59
CA LEU A 32 -9.66 -7.65 -13.87
C LEU A 32 -10.82 -7.42 -14.84
N ASP A 33 -11.97 -7.97 -14.49
CA ASP A 33 -13.18 -7.80 -15.32
C ASP A 33 -13.81 -6.43 -15.12
N THR A 34 -13.32 -5.45 -15.88
CA THR A 34 -13.83 -4.06 -15.85
C THR A 34 -15.22 -3.93 -16.45
N SER A 35 -15.76 -4.98 -17.10
CA SER A 35 -17.14 -4.97 -17.63
C SER A 35 -18.17 -5.37 -16.56
N SER A 36 -17.76 -6.05 -15.51
CA SER A 36 -18.62 -6.43 -14.38
C SER A 36 -18.72 -5.36 -13.27
N ALA A 37 -17.86 -4.35 -13.33
CA ALA A 37 -17.88 -3.26 -12.35
C ALA A 37 -17.20 -2.00 -12.88
N LYS A 38 -17.75 -0.85 -12.54
CA LYS A 38 -17.06 0.43 -12.77
C LYS A 38 -15.98 0.58 -11.72
N MET A 39 -14.73 0.46 -12.12
CA MET A 39 -13.59 0.57 -11.23
C MET A 39 -12.54 1.55 -11.79
N LYS A 40 -11.76 2.13 -10.88
CA LYS A 40 -10.57 2.89 -11.21
C LYS A 40 -9.35 1.99 -10.96
N ILE A 41 -8.63 1.64 -12.02
CA ILE A 41 -7.33 0.98 -11.92
C ILE A 41 -6.34 1.98 -11.32
N VAL A 42 -5.49 1.50 -10.42
CA VAL A 42 -4.42 2.32 -9.82
C VAL A 42 -3.29 2.43 -10.84
N GLU A 43 -2.84 3.66 -11.07
CA GLU A 43 -1.68 3.93 -11.92
C GLU A 43 -0.49 3.10 -11.42
N ILE A 44 0.24 2.44 -12.31
CA ILE A 44 1.25 1.44 -11.91
C ILE A 44 2.35 2.02 -11.02
N GLU A 45 2.75 3.25 -11.27
CA GLU A 45 3.73 3.99 -10.46
C GLU A 45 3.22 4.33 -9.05
N ASN A 46 1.91 4.24 -8.83
CA ASN A 46 1.26 4.49 -7.53
C ASN A 46 0.97 3.21 -6.74
N VAL A 47 1.28 2.02 -7.31
CA VAL A 47 1.09 0.75 -6.59
C VAL A 47 2.19 0.57 -5.54
N HIS A 48 1.81 0.41 -4.28
CA HIS A 48 2.72 0.27 -3.16
C HIS A 48 2.08 -0.49 -2.01
N PHE A 49 2.89 -1.01 -1.10
CA PHE A 49 2.44 -1.58 0.17
C PHE A 49 2.39 -0.49 1.23
N THR A 50 1.20 -0.07 1.65
CA THR A 50 1.05 0.90 2.74
C THR A 50 1.32 0.23 4.08
N LEU A 51 2.25 0.79 4.86
CA LEU A 51 2.53 0.35 6.23
C LEU A 51 1.69 1.11 7.24
N ARG A 52 1.56 2.43 7.08
CA ARG A 52 0.80 3.26 8.00
C ARG A 52 0.34 4.58 7.36
N PHE A 53 -0.93 4.89 7.49
CA PHE A 53 -1.43 6.24 7.20
C PHE A 53 -1.26 7.15 8.43
N LEU A 54 -0.72 8.36 8.22
CA LEU A 54 -0.58 9.37 9.26
C LEU A 54 -1.65 10.47 9.11
N GLY A 55 -2.21 10.64 7.92
CA GLY A 55 -3.14 11.72 7.63
C GLY A 55 -2.43 13.09 7.58
N ASP A 56 -3.18 14.14 7.88
CA ASP A 56 -2.64 15.50 7.86
C ASP A 56 -1.72 15.72 9.07
N THR A 57 -0.44 15.85 8.80
CA THR A 57 0.65 15.89 9.78
C THR A 57 1.51 17.11 9.54
N SER A 58 1.91 17.83 10.60
CA SER A 58 2.77 19.00 10.45
C SER A 58 4.17 18.63 9.95
N VAL A 59 4.80 19.52 9.21
CA VAL A 59 6.18 19.34 8.72
C VAL A 59 7.15 19.10 9.88
N SER A 60 6.97 19.77 11.01
CA SER A 60 7.79 19.55 12.21
C SER A 60 7.65 18.13 12.76
N THR A 61 6.42 17.64 12.90
CA THR A 61 6.15 16.26 13.34
C THR A 61 6.73 15.23 12.38
N ILE A 62 6.65 15.46 11.05
CA ILE A 62 7.26 14.57 10.05
C ILE A 62 8.77 14.45 10.24
N LYS A 63 9.47 15.55 10.55
CA LYS A 63 10.91 15.54 10.84
C LYS A 63 11.26 14.81 12.14
N GLU A 64 10.45 14.98 13.18
CA GLU A 64 10.62 14.26 14.44
C GLU A 64 10.40 12.75 14.25
N ILE A 65 9.39 12.37 13.47
CA ILE A 65 9.13 10.98 13.08
C ILE A 65 10.32 10.42 12.28
N GLU A 66 10.89 11.19 11.33
CA GLU A 66 12.08 10.78 10.59
C GLU A 66 13.23 10.41 11.54
N SER A 67 13.55 11.30 12.48
CA SER A 67 14.60 11.07 13.48
C SER A 67 14.37 9.82 14.33
N SER A 68 13.13 9.53 14.68
CA SER A 68 12.77 8.33 15.44
C SER A 68 12.83 7.07 14.57
N LEU A 69 12.25 7.09 13.36
CA LEU A 69 12.14 5.91 12.51
C LEU A 69 13.47 5.54 11.84
N SER A 70 14.40 6.50 11.62
CA SER A 70 15.75 6.22 11.10
C SER A 70 16.60 5.33 12.02
N GLN A 71 16.20 5.17 13.28
CA GLN A 71 16.84 4.26 14.21
C GLN A 71 16.37 2.79 14.06
N ILE A 72 15.33 2.54 13.28
CA ILE A 72 14.88 1.18 12.97
C ILE A 72 15.95 0.52 12.10
N LYS A 73 16.40 -0.66 12.53
CA LYS A 73 17.34 -1.49 11.78
C LYS A 73 16.68 -2.81 11.47
N PHE A 74 16.59 -3.14 10.19
CA PHE A 74 16.15 -4.45 9.73
C PHE A 74 17.05 -4.94 8.60
N LYS A 75 17.18 -6.26 8.47
CA LYS A 75 17.88 -6.84 7.32
C LYS A 75 16.93 -6.90 6.14
N PRO A 76 17.40 -6.59 4.91
CA PRO A 76 16.59 -6.82 3.72
C PRO A 76 16.05 -8.24 3.66
N PHE A 77 14.81 -8.39 3.23
CA PHE A 77 14.15 -9.68 3.08
C PHE A 77 13.29 -9.71 1.81
N ASN A 78 13.19 -10.90 1.22
CA ASN A 78 12.37 -11.09 0.03
C ASN A 78 10.93 -11.38 0.44
N ILE A 79 9.97 -10.82 -0.30
CA ILE A 79 8.56 -11.17 -0.23
C ILE A 79 8.09 -11.73 -1.56
N GLU A 80 7.13 -12.63 -1.52
CA GLU A 80 6.40 -13.10 -2.68
C GLU A 80 5.06 -12.37 -2.77
N VAL A 81 4.87 -11.66 -3.89
CA VAL A 81 3.61 -11.00 -4.23
C VAL A 81 2.71 -12.02 -4.91
N PHE A 82 1.57 -12.31 -4.29
CA PHE A 82 0.73 -13.43 -4.66
C PHE A 82 -0.73 -13.17 -4.36
N GLY A 83 -1.58 -13.56 -5.30
CA GLY A 83 -3.03 -13.57 -5.15
C GLY A 83 -3.68 -12.20 -5.21
N VAL A 84 -4.87 -12.17 -5.74
CA VAL A 84 -5.77 -11.01 -5.75
C VAL A 84 -6.86 -11.22 -4.72
N GLY A 85 -7.10 -10.22 -3.91
CA GLY A 85 -8.18 -10.21 -2.94
C GLY A 85 -8.92 -8.89 -2.94
N ALA A 86 -9.96 -8.79 -2.12
CA ALA A 86 -10.74 -7.57 -2.03
C ALA A 86 -11.18 -7.26 -0.61
N PHE A 87 -11.33 -5.96 -0.33
CA PHE A 87 -11.94 -5.48 0.89
C PHE A 87 -13.30 -4.81 0.58
N PRO A 88 -14.32 -5.01 1.43
CA PRO A 88 -14.35 -5.89 2.61
C PRO A 88 -14.37 -7.39 2.27
N ASN A 89 -14.80 -7.79 1.07
CA ASN A 89 -14.81 -9.16 0.56
C ASN A 89 -15.05 -9.19 -0.96
N ASN A 90 -14.91 -10.37 -1.59
CA ASN A 90 -15.03 -10.52 -3.05
C ASN A 90 -16.48 -10.32 -3.58
N ARG A 91 -17.51 -10.44 -2.73
CA ARG A 91 -18.91 -10.24 -3.16
C ARG A 91 -19.31 -8.77 -3.25
N ARG A 92 -18.67 -7.93 -2.43
CA ARG A 92 -18.93 -6.47 -2.39
C ARG A 92 -17.62 -5.70 -2.28
N PRO A 93 -16.71 -5.85 -3.26
CA PRO A 93 -15.41 -5.21 -3.20
C PRO A 93 -15.55 -3.68 -3.29
N ARG A 94 -14.73 -2.99 -2.51
CA ARG A 94 -14.47 -1.56 -2.63
C ARG A 94 -13.03 -1.29 -3.03
N VAL A 95 -12.14 -2.18 -2.61
CA VAL A 95 -10.70 -2.13 -2.90
C VAL A 95 -10.29 -3.52 -3.36
N ILE A 96 -9.65 -3.60 -4.51
CA ILE A 96 -9.03 -4.82 -5.02
C ILE A 96 -7.52 -4.66 -4.83
N TRP A 97 -6.87 -5.69 -4.29
CA TRP A 97 -5.48 -5.65 -3.90
C TRP A 97 -4.75 -6.95 -4.24
N ILE A 98 -3.43 -6.85 -4.32
CA ILE A 98 -2.51 -7.99 -4.38
C ILE A 98 -1.87 -8.21 -3.01
N GLY A 99 -1.69 -9.47 -2.65
CA GLY A 99 -1.23 -9.87 -1.32
C GLY A 99 0.24 -10.24 -1.27
N VAL A 100 0.67 -10.68 -0.08
CA VAL A 100 2.01 -11.20 0.20
C VAL A 100 1.85 -12.55 0.88
N THR A 101 2.57 -13.57 0.41
CA THR A 101 2.60 -14.90 1.01
C THR A 101 3.91 -15.16 1.75
N GLN A 102 5.02 -15.29 1.03
CA GLN A 102 6.30 -15.55 1.66
C GLN A 102 6.78 -14.30 2.43
N ASN A 103 7.22 -14.48 3.67
CA ASN A 103 7.74 -13.45 4.57
C ASN A 103 6.74 -12.30 4.88
N ALA A 104 5.44 -12.52 4.74
CA ALA A 104 4.41 -11.58 5.19
C ALA A 104 4.60 -11.18 6.66
N ASP A 105 5.03 -12.13 7.52
CA ASP A 105 5.33 -11.87 8.93
C ASP A 105 6.48 -10.88 9.14
N SER A 106 7.45 -10.80 8.23
CA SER A 106 8.53 -9.81 8.29
C SER A 106 8.01 -8.41 8.02
N VAL A 107 7.07 -8.26 7.07
CA VAL A 107 6.37 -6.98 6.83
C VAL A 107 5.54 -6.58 8.06
N VAL A 108 4.84 -7.54 8.68
CA VAL A 108 4.06 -7.32 9.91
C VAL A 108 4.97 -6.89 11.07
N LYS A 109 6.16 -7.51 11.22
CA LYS A 109 7.14 -7.13 12.25
C LYS A 109 7.64 -5.72 12.04
N LEU A 110 8.01 -5.35 10.81
CA LEU A 110 8.43 -4.00 10.46
C LEU A 110 7.35 -2.98 10.80
N LYS A 111 6.09 -3.24 10.42
CA LYS A 111 4.96 -2.38 10.77
C LYS A 111 4.78 -2.24 12.29
N LYS A 112 4.90 -3.30 13.05
CA LYS A 112 4.78 -3.25 14.52
C LYS A 112 5.86 -2.38 15.15
N GLU A 113 7.10 -2.46 14.66
CA GLU A 113 8.20 -1.61 15.13
C GLU A 113 7.91 -0.13 14.81
N ILE A 114 7.46 0.17 13.59
CA ILE A 114 7.02 1.50 13.18
C ILE A 114 5.89 2.01 14.09
N ASP A 115 4.83 1.23 14.29
CA ASP A 115 3.69 1.61 15.12
C ASP A 115 4.11 1.86 16.57
N SER A 116 5.06 1.06 17.10
CA SER A 116 5.58 1.25 18.46
C SER A 116 6.24 2.61 18.64
N ARG A 117 7.03 3.04 17.66
CA ARG A 117 7.70 4.35 17.70
C ARG A 117 6.72 5.50 17.46
N LEU A 118 5.73 5.31 16.60
CA LEU A 118 4.73 6.32 16.30
C LEU A 118 3.81 6.66 17.49
N LYS A 119 3.71 5.80 18.51
CA LYS A 119 2.93 6.07 19.72
C LYS A 119 3.37 7.36 20.42
N THR A 120 4.66 7.67 20.44
CA THR A 120 5.20 8.88 21.08
C THR A 120 4.74 10.16 20.40
N PHE A 121 4.28 10.06 19.15
CA PHE A 121 3.72 11.16 18.35
C PHE A 121 2.17 11.16 18.34
N GLY A 122 1.54 10.37 19.22
CA GLY A 122 0.08 10.32 19.35
C GLY A 122 -0.63 9.34 18.41
N TYR A 123 0.09 8.61 17.57
CA TYR A 123 -0.51 7.62 16.66
C TYR A 123 -0.74 6.30 17.38
N GLN A 124 -1.99 6.05 17.76
CA GLN A 124 -2.35 4.77 18.39
C GLN A 124 -2.30 3.62 17.38
N PRO A 125 -1.98 2.38 17.81
CA PRO A 125 -2.05 1.20 16.95
C PRO A 125 -3.44 1.05 16.32
N GLU A 126 -3.48 0.64 15.06
CA GLU A 126 -4.73 0.33 14.38
C GLU A 126 -5.34 -0.94 15.00
N GLY A 127 -6.61 -0.88 15.37
CA GLY A 127 -7.31 -1.99 16.05
C GLY A 127 -7.61 -3.20 15.16
N LYS A 128 -7.31 -3.13 13.85
CA LYS A 128 -7.53 -4.21 12.89
C LYS A 128 -6.24 -4.98 12.64
N LYS A 129 -6.38 -6.29 12.39
CA LYS A 129 -5.25 -7.11 11.93
C LYS A 129 -4.68 -6.54 10.64
N PHE A 130 -3.39 -6.25 10.65
CA PHE A 130 -2.68 -5.82 9.45
C PHE A 130 -2.44 -7.00 8.52
N THR A 131 -2.84 -6.87 7.27
CA THR A 131 -2.54 -7.81 6.19
C THR A 131 -1.76 -7.04 5.12
N PRO A 132 -0.49 -7.38 4.86
CA PRO A 132 0.28 -6.72 3.81
C PRO A 132 -0.41 -6.84 2.46
N HIS A 133 -0.72 -5.71 1.84
CA HIS A 133 -1.38 -5.68 0.53
C HIS A 133 -1.05 -4.38 -0.21
N ALA A 134 -1.09 -4.44 -1.54
CA ALA A 134 -1.00 -3.28 -2.39
C ALA A 134 -2.29 -3.13 -3.21
N THR A 135 -2.90 -1.96 -3.17
CA THR A 135 -4.14 -1.68 -3.91
C THR A 135 -3.85 -1.57 -5.40
N ILE A 136 -4.58 -2.33 -6.22
CA ILE A 136 -4.47 -2.31 -7.68
C ILE A 136 -5.70 -1.74 -8.39
N ALA A 137 -6.87 -1.71 -7.71
CA ALA A 137 -8.09 -1.08 -8.23
C ALA A 137 -9.02 -0.64 -7.11
N ARG A 138 -9.87 0.35 -7.40
CA ARG A 138 -10.93 0.83 -6.52
C ARG A 138 -12.28 0.73 -7.22
N VAL A 139 -13.20 -0.02 -6.64
CA VAL A 139 -14.53 -0.26 -7.20
C VAL A 139 -15.47 0.86 -6.79
N ARG A 140 -16.09 1.49 -7.78
CA ARG A 140 -17.08 2.55 -7.58
C ARG A 140 -18.49 2.01 -7.57
N TYR A 141 -18.80 1.11 -8.51
CA TYR A 141 -20.11 0.52 -8.70
C TYR A 141 -19.95 -0.90 -9.27
N ILE A 142 -20.79 -1.84 -8.80
CA ILE A 142 -20.80 -3.24 -9.26
C ILE A 142 -22.04 -3.41 -10.15
N GLU A 143 -21.83 -3.84 -11.38
CA GLU A 143 -22.89 -4.11 -12.36
C GLU A 143 -23.31 -5.58 -12.32
N ASP A 144 -22.34 -6.49 -12.24
CA ASP A 144 -22.54 -7.94 -12.15
C ASP A 144 -21.68 -8.52 -11.03
N ALA A 145 -22.32 -8.73 -9.86
CA ALA A 145 -21.62 -9.20 -8.66
C ALA A 145 -21.14 -10.65 -8.78
N GLU A 146 -21.88 -11.51 -9.47
CA GLU A 146 -21.53 -12.93 -9.64
C GLU A 146 -20.31 -13.06 -10.54
N ARG A 147 -20.30 -12.38 -11.67
CA ARG A 147 -19.21 -12.35 -12.62
C ARG A 147 -17.95 -11.75 -12.01
N LEU A 148 -18.05 -10.64 -11.28
CA LEU A 148 -16.92 -10.03 -10.58
C LEU A 148 -16.36 -10.98 -9.51
N THR A 149 -17.23 -11.63 -8.73
CA THR A 149 -16.80 -12.59 -7.71
C THR A 149 -16.07 -13.79 -8.34
N GLY A 150 -16.56 -14.30 -9.47
CA GLY A 150 -15.92 -15.35 -10.25
C GLY A 150 -14.54 -14.96 -10.73
N ASN A 151 -14.41 -13.77 -11.34
CA ASN A 151 -13.12 -13.24 -11.81
C ASN A 151 -12.10 -13.07 -10.67
N LEU A 152 -12.51 -12.50 -9.54
CA LEU A 152 -11.63 -12.38 -8.38
C LEU A 152 -11.25 -13.75 -7.80
N GLY A 153 -12.16 -14.73 -7.87
CA GLY A 153 -11.89 -16.11 -7.48
C GLY A 153 -10.81 -16.79 -8.34
N GLU A 154 -10.83 -16.58 -9.65
CA GLU A 154 -9.81 -17.07 -10.58
C GLU A 154 -8.43 -16.44 -10.32
N LEU A 155 -8.41 -15.17 -9.91
CA LEU A 155 -7.18 -14.44 -9.63
C LEU A 155 -6.63 -14.66 -8.21
N ASN A 156 -7.38 -15.33 -7.33
CA ASN A 156 -7.01 -15.52 -5.93
C ASN A 156 -5.66 -16.23 -5.73
N ASN A 157 -5.25 -17.07 -6.68
CA ASN A 157 -3.98 -17.79 -6.66
C ASN A 157 -3.00 -17.31 -7.75
N ALA A 158 -3.15 -16.08 -8.24
CA ALA A 158 -2.27 -15.53 -9.25
C ALA A 158 -0.84 -15.38 -8.69
N GLN A 159 0.13 -16.02 -9.33
CA GLN A 159 1.55 -15.79 -9.08
C GLN A 159 1.96 -14.51 -9.78
N ILE A 160 2.45 -13.53 -9.03
CA ILE A 160 2.75 -12.20 -9.56
C ILE A 160 4.26 -11.99 -9.63
N GLY A 161 4.99 -12.25 -8.55
CA GLY A 161 6.44 -12.16 -8.55
C GLY A 161 7.04 -12.00 -7.15
N THR A 162 8.29 -11.61 -7.10
CA THR A 162 9.03 -11.41 -5.86
C THR A 162 9.71 -10.06 -5.85
N MET A 163 9.92 -9.50 -4.66
CA MET A 163 10.74 -8.30 -4.48
C MET A 163 11.49 -8.34 -3.15
N THR A 164 12.55 -7.56 -3.08
CA THR A 164 13.29 -7.35 -1.84
C THR A 164 12.79 -6.09 -1.13
N VAL A 165 12.38 -6.25 0.13
CA VAL A 165 12.10 -5.12 1.02
C VAL A 165 13.43 -4.72 1.69
N SER A 166 14.01 -3.62 1.28
CA SER A 166 15.29 -3.10 1.80
C SER A 166 15.17 -1.72 2.44
N LYS A 167 14.02 -1.06 2.24
CA LYS A 167 13.73 0.27 2.79
C LYS A 167 12.23 0.47 2.92
N PHE A 168 11.84 1.44 3.70
CA PHE A 168 10.49 1.99 3.69
C PHE A 168 10.53 3.52 3.56
N ASN A 169 9.48 4.09 3.00
CA ASN A 169 9.42 5.49 2.62
C ASN A 169 8.36 6.24 3.41
N MET A 170 8.63 7.50 3.74
CA MET A 170 7.61 8.49 4.08
C MET A 170 7.17 9.17 2.79
N LYS A 171 5.89 9.12 2.51
CA LYS A 171 5.28 9.70 1.32
C LYS A 171 4.34 10.84 1.67
N LYS A 172 4.36 11.88 0.84
CA LYS A 172 3.32 12.91 0.77
C LYS A 172 2.29 12.52 -0.28
N SER A 173 1.02 12.70 0.04
CA SER A 173 -0.08 12.51 -0.90
C SER A 173 -0.73 13.85 -1.22
N THR A 174 -0.69 14.24 -2.49
CA THR A 174 -1.44 15.39 -3.01
C THR A 174 -2.64 14.87 -3.80
N LEU A 175 -3.85 15.17 -3.33
CA LEU A 175 -5.07 14.74 -4.01
C LEU A 175 -5.34 15.65 -5.19
N THR A 176 -5.55 15.08 -6.38
CA THR A 176 -5.95 15.80 -7.58
C THR A 176 -7.22 15.19 -8.18
N PRO A 177 -7.94 15.90 -9.06
CA PRO A 177 -9.11 15.36 -9.75
C PRO A 177 -8.81 14.08 -10.57
N SER A 178 -7.58 13.95 -11.09
CA SER A 178 -7.13 12.78 -11.84
C SER A 178 -6.70 11.62 -10.95
N GLY A 179 -6.35 11.88 -9.68
CA GLY A 179 -5.89 10.88 -8.71
C GLY A 179 -4.84 11.45 -7.76
N PRO A 180 -4.35 10.64 -6.82
CA PRO A 180 -3.29 11.08 -5.92
C PRO A 180 -1.94 11.16 -6.66
N ILE A 181 -1.16 12.19 -6.32
CA ILE A 181 0.25 12.29 -6.67
C ILE A 181 1.04 12.01 -5.40
N TYR A 182 1.99 11.08 -5.48
CA TYR A 182 2.83 10.70 -4.35
C TYR A 182 4.26 11.20 -4.54
N GLU A 183 4.80 11.78 -3.47
CA GLU A 183 6.16 12.31 -3.40
C GLU A 183 6.87 11.67 -2.20
N THR A 184 8.07 11.14 -2.40
CA THR A 184 8.88 10.61 -1.31
C THR A 184 9.57 11.76 -0.59
N LEU A 185 9.31 11.89 0.71
CA LEU A 185 9.93 12.90 1.56
C LEU A 185 11.30 12.43 2.06
N TRP A 186 11.38 11.17 2.51
CA TRP A 186 12.59 10.51 2.98
C TRP A 186 12.37 8.98 3.03
N HIS A 187 13.44 8.23 3.25
CA HIS A 187 13.38 6.78 3.43
C HIS A 187 14.30 6.30 4.55
N VAL A 188 14.02 5.11 5.06
CA VAL A 188 14.84 4.39 6.03
C VAL A 188 15.28 3.08 5.38
N PRO A 189 16.61 2.85 5.20
CA PRO A 189 17.17 1.63 4.64
C PRO A 189 17.20 0.48 5.65
#